data_24446a1331ea36f19ae44ea0e3f18c24
#
_entry.id   24446a1331ea36f19ae44ea0e3f18c24
#
_cell.length_a   1.000
_cell.length_b   1.000
_cell.length_c   1.000
_cell.angle_alpha   90.00
_cell.angle_beta   90.00
_cell.angle_gamma   90.00
#
_symmetry.space_group_name_H-M   'P 1'
#
loop_
_entity.id
_entity.type
_entity.pdbx_description
1 polymer ?
#
loop_
_entity_poly.entity_id
_entity_poly.type
_entity_poly.pdbx_seq_one_letter_code
_entity_poly.pdbx_strand_id
1 'polypeptide(L)'
;MVDTLLCGADETLHDEHGTTMAWPVALAGDKGYRANWVDQYLLELGIKPVIPSKENEDRSLRPVAFDKAAYRRRSIIECLIGWLKESRRIATRFEKKAINFGAMVKLAFIHRYLRLSASCAISDIA
;
A
#
# COMPACT_ATOMS: atom_id res chain seq x y z
N MET A 1 -2.99 -15.05 -1.90
CA MET A 1 -1.96 -13.97 -1.91
C MET A 1 -2.41 -12.71 -1.19
N VAL A 2 -3.59 -12.15 -1.45
CA VAL A 2 -4.11 -10.97 -0.71
C VAL A 2 -4.30 -11.28 0.78
N ASP A 3 -4.88 -12.41 1.11
CA ASP A 3 -5.04 -12.94 2.46
C ASP A 3 -3.71 -13.09 3.19
N THR A 4 -2.70 -13.65 2.53
CA THR A 4 -1.36 -13.82 3.10
C THR A 4 -0.69 -12.47 3.39
N LEU A 5 -0.87 -11.47 2.52
CA LEU A 5 -0.32 -10.13 2.72
C LEU A 5 -1.00 -9.41 3.88
N LEU A 6 -2.32 -9.52 3.98
CA LEU A 6 -3.09 -8.87 5.06
C LEU A 6 -2.81 -9.54 6.40
N CYS A 7 -2.78 -10.87 6.45
CA CYS A 7 -2.44 -11.61 7.66
C CYS A 7 -1.02 -11.26 8.15
N GLY A 8 -0.04 -11.23 7.25
CA GLY A 8 1.32 -10.81 7.60
C GLY A 8 1.41 -9.37 8.09
N ALA A 9 0.58 -8.46 7.55
CA ALA A 9 0.50 -7.09 8.03
C ALA A 9 -0.10 -7.01 9.44
N ASP A 10 -1.16 -7.76 9.72
CA ASP A 10 -1.79 -7.81 11.04
C ASP A 10 -0.85 -8.32 12.13
N GLU A 11 -0.03 -9.33 11.80
CA GLU A 11 0.95 -9.87 12.73
C GLU A 11 2.13 -8.94 13.01
N THR A 12 2.49 -8.06 12.08
CA THR A 12 3.73 -7.27 12.13
C THR A 12 3.54 -5.81 12.41
N LEU A 13 2.35 -5.25 12.15
CA LEU A 13 2.07 -3.83 12.32
C LEU A 13 1.44 -3.54 13.67
N HIS A 14 2.24 -2.97 14.55
CA HIS A 14 1.80 -2.49 15.86
C HIS A 14 2.15 -1.01 16.00
N ASP A 15 1.39 -0.31 16.83
CA ASP A 15 1.69 1.06 17.22
C ASP A 15 2.86 1.12 18.23
N GLU A 16 3.23 2.33 18.66
CA GLU A 16 4.29 2.55 19.64
C GLU A 16 4.00 1.95 21.03
N HIS A 17 2.75 1.59 21.30
CA HIS A 17 2.30 0.94 22.54
C HIS A 17 2.16 -0.58 22.40
N GLY A 18 2.52 -1.15 21.24
CA GLY A 18 2.39 -2.58 20.96
C GLY A 18 0.97 -3.03 20.65
N THR A 19 0.04 -2.10 20.40
CA THR A 19 -1.34 -2.40 20.01
C THR A 19 -1.42 -2.65 18.52
N THR A 20 -2.15 -3.68 18.09
CA THR A 20 -2.38 -3.97 16.67
C THR A 20 -3.05 -2.78 15.99
N MET A 21 -2.52 -2.37 14.86
CA MET A 21 -3.10 -1.27 14.08
C MET A 21 -4.47 -1.66 13.52
N ALA A 22 -5.40 -0.69 13.54
CA ALA A 22 -6.71 -0.88 12.94
C ALA A 22 -6.61 -1.13 11.42
N TRP A 23 -7.51 -1.97 10.91
CA TRP A 23 -7.61 -2.21 9.48
C TRP A 23 -7.88 -0.91 8.69
N PRO A 24 -7.34 -0.77 7.50
CA PRO A 24 -7.64 0.39 6.65
C PRO A 24 -9.13 0.40 6.28
N VAL A 25 -9.70 1.60 6.10
CA VAL A 25 -11.11 1.77 5.69
C VAL A 25 -11.35 1.24 4.28
N ALA A 26 -10.37 1.37 3.39
CA ALA A 26 -10.45 0.93 2.01
C ALA A 26 -9.11 0.42 1.51
N LEU A 27 -9.15 -0.57 0.62
CA LEU A 27 -7.99 -1.12 -0.06
C LEU A 27 -8.14 -0.94 -1.57
N ALA A 28 -7.22 -0.17 -2.17
CA ALA A 28 -7.16 -0.01 -3.62
C ALA A 28 -6.21 -1.04 -4.24
N GLY A 29 -6.67 -1.67 -5.30
CA GLY A 29 -5.88 -2.66 -6.05
C GLY A 29 -6.03 -2.51 -7.55
N ASP A 30 -5.12 -3.08 -8.30
CA ASP A 30 -5.22 -3.16 -9.76
C ASP A 30 -6.31 -4.15 -10.18
N LYS A 31 -6.82 -4.00 -11.41
CA LYS A 31 -7.83 -4.92 -11.99
C LYS A 31 -7.37 -6.39 -12.03
N GLY A 32 -6.06 -6.64 -11.97
CA GLY A 32 -5.49 -7.98 -11.83
C GLY A 32 -5.93 -8.72 -10.56
N TYR A 33 -6.23 -7.98 -9.49
CA TYR A 33 -6.72 -8.53 -8.22
C TYR A 33 -8.25 -8.68 -8.18
N ARG A 34 -8.95 -8.35 -9.27
CA ARG A 34 -10.40 -8.44 -9.33
C ARG A 34 -10.89 -9.89 -9.32
N ALA A 35 -11.50 -10.28 -8.22
CA ALA A 35 -12.20 -11.55 -8.05
C ALA A 35 -13.32 -11.39 -7.01
N ASN A 36 -14.40 -12.13 -7.15
CA ASN A 36 -15.52 -12.04 -6.21
C ASN A 36 -15.12 -12.43 -4.79
N TRP A 37 -14.28 -13.44 -4.65
CA TRP A 37 -13.79 -13.88 -3.35
C TRP A 37 -12.92 -12.81 -2.67
N VAL A 38 -12.18 -12.00 -3.41
CA VAL A 38 -11.38 -10.89 -2.86
C VAL A 38 -12.29 -9.79 -2.33
N ASP A 39 -13.28 -9.38 -3.09
CA ASP A 39 -14.27 -8.40 -2.64
C ASP A 39 -14.99 -8.88 -1.37
N GLN A 40 -15.43 -10.13 -1.34
CA GLN A 40 -16.11 -10.70 -0.18
C GLN A 40 -15.19 -10.78 1.04
N TYR A 41 -13.96 -11.25 0.86
CA TYR A 41 -12.97 -11.33 1.94
C TYR A 41 -12.66 -9.96 2.55
N LEU A 42 -12.48 -8.93 1.73
CA LEU A 42 -12.25 -7.57 2.21
C LEU A 42 -13.45 -7.01 2.96
N LEU A 43 -14.67 -7.26 2.47
CA LEU A 43 -15.90 -6.84 3.15
C LEU A 43 -16.09 -7.53 4.51
N GLU A 44 -15.72 -8.79 4.64
CA GLU A 44 -15.74 -9.54 5.91
C GLU A 44 -14.78 -8.93 6.93
N LEU A 45 -13.65 -8.38 6.49
CA LEU A 45 -12.71 -7.62 7.32
C LEU A 45 -13.13 -6.17 7.59
N GLY A 46 -14.27 -5.72 7.05
CA GLY A 46 -14.72 -4.33 7.14
C GLY A 46 -13.94 -3.35 6.25
N ILE A 47 -13.21 -3.85 5.26
CA ILE A 47 -12.42 -3.06 4.33
C ILE A 47 -13.20 -2.88 3.02
N LYS A 48 -13.38 -1.64 2.57
CA LYS A 48 -14.02 -1.35 1.29
C LYS A 48 -13.06 -1.68 0.12
N PRO A 49 -13.40 -2.63 -0.78
CA PRO A 49 -12.58 -2.90 -1.96
C PRO A 49 -12.73 -1.77 -3.00
N VAL A 50 -11.60 -1.24 -3.45
CA VAL A 50 -11.53 -0.22 -4.51
C VAL A 50 -10.71 -0.80 -5.67
N ILE A 51 -11.29 -1.80 -6.34
CA ILE A 51 -10.67 -2.54 -7.44
C ILE A 51 -11.54 -2.39 -8.69
N PRO A 52 -10.97 -1.97 -9.85
CA PRO A 52 -11.74 -1.82 -11.08
C PRO A 52 -12.31 -3.15 -11.56
N SER A 53 -13.49 -3.12 -12.16
CA SER A 53 -14.07 -4.29 -12.83
C SER A 53 -13.31 -4.64 -14.10
N LYS A 54 -13.34 -5.92 -14.47
CA LYS A 54 -12.84 -6.38 -15.77
C LYS A 54 -13.78 -5.90 -16.89
N GLU A 55 -13.26 -5.78 -18.10
CA GLU A 55 -14.00 -5.25 -19.25
C GLU A 55 -15.27 -6.05 -19.57
N ASN A 56 -15.20 -7.38 -19.41
CA ASN A 56 -16.30 -8.31 -19.71
C ASN A 56 -17.12 -8.70 -18.47
N GLU A 57 -17.02 -7.93 -17.38
CA GLU A 57 -17.69 -8.24 -16.14
C GLU A 57 -19.01 -7.46 -16.01
N ASP A 58 -20.08 -8.14 -15.61
CA ASP A 58 -21.33 -7.49 -15.26
C ASP A 58 -21.17 -6.75 -13.92
N ARG A 59 -21.13 -5.43 -13.99
CA ARG A 59 -20.93 -4.55 -12.84
C ARG A 59 -22.10 -4.56 -11.88
N SER A 60 -23.29 -4.95 -12.34
CA SER A 60 -24.50 -5.01 -11.51
C SER A 60 -24.45 -6.13 -10.47
N LEU A 61 -23.66 -7.16 -10.74
CA LEU A 61 -23.50 -8.33 -9.85
C LEU A 61 -22.47 -8.12 -8.74
N ARG A 62 -21.77 -6.99 -8.75
CA ARG A 62 -20.79 -6.71 -7.70
C ARG A 62 -21.45 -6.25 -6.42
N PRO A 63 -20.99 -6.75 -5.24
CA PRO A 63 -21.53 -6.33 -3.94
C PRO A 63 -21.23 -4.87 -3.58
N VAL A 64 -20.21 -4.27 -4.22
CA VAL A 64 -19.77 -2.88 -3.95
C VAL A 64 -19.60 -2.13 -5.26
N ALA A 65 -20.11 -0.90 -5.32
CA ALA A 65 -19.89 0.01 -6.43
C ALA A 65 -18.44 0.49 -6.46
N PHE A 66 -17.88 0.62 -7.66
CA PHE A 66 -16.50 1.09 -7.83
C PHE A 66 -16.38 2.59 -7.53
N ASP A 67 -15.56 2.94 -6.55
CA ASP A 67 -15.24 4.32 -6.18
C ASP A 67 -14.07 4.85 -7.02
N LYS A 68 -14.39 5.53 -8.10
CA LYS A 68 -13.42 6.10 -9.03
C LYS A 68 -12.55 7.19 -8.38
N ALA A 69 -13.11 7.98 -7.46
CA ALA A 69 -12.37 9.04 -6.78
C ALA A 69 -11.33 8.46 -5.82
N ALA A 70 -11.71 7.45 -5.04
CA ALA A 70 -10.77 6.74 -4.18
C ALA A 70 -9.67 6.03 -4.99
N TYR A 71 -10.02 5.44 -6.13
CA TYR A 71 -9.05 4.78 -7.01
C TYR A 71 -8.01 5.74 -7.59
N ARG A 72 -8.40 6.96 -7.94
CA ARG A 72 -7.46 7.98 -8.44
C ARG A 72 -6.36 8.30 -7.44
N ARG A 73 -6.64 8.23 -6.15
CA ARG A 73 -5.63 8.44 -5.09
C ARG A 73 -4.53 7.37 -5.08
N ARG A 74 -4.73 6.26 -5.77
CA ARG A 74 -3.71 5.21 -5.94
C ARG A 74 -2.42 5.75 -6.57
N SER A 75 -2.47 6.84 -7.31
CA SER A 75 -1.28 7.50 -7.86
C SER A 75 -0.23 7.87 -6.80
N ILE A 76 -0.61 8.02 -5.54
CA ILE A 76 0.30 8.23 -4.41
C ILE A 76 1.29 7.06 -4.29
N ILE A 77 0.84 5.83 -4.51
CA ILE A 77 1.70 4.64 -4.50
C ILE A 77 2.73 4.69 -5.63
N GLU A 78 2.32 5.14 -6.81
CA GLU A 78 3.22 5.27 -7.96
C GLU A 78 4.30 6.32 -7.70
N CYS A 79 3.93 7.45 -7.09
CA CYS A 79 4.86 8.47 -6.64
C CYS A 79 5.82 7.92 -5.58
N LEU A 80 5.31 7.17 -4.59
CA LEU A 80 6.11 6.56 -3.54
C LEU A 80 7.13 5.57 -4.11
N ILE A 81 6.71 4.70 -5.01
CA ILE A 81 7.60 3.75 -5.70
C ILE A 81 8.65 4.51 -6.54
N GLY A 82 8.26 5.60 -7.20
CA GLY A 82 9.17 6.47 -7.91
C GLY A 82 10.28 7.00 -7.01
N TRP A 83 9.93 7.49 -5.83
CA TRP A 83 10.90 7.97 -4.84
C TRP A 83 11.82 6.87 -4.32
N LEU A 84 11.30 5.67 -4.07
CA LEU A 84 12.12 4.53 -3.66
C LEU A 84 13.13 4.15 -4.74
N LYS A 85 12.77 4.25 -6.00
CA LYS A 85 13.66 3.97 -7.15
C LYS A 85 14.79 5.00 -7.31
N GLU A 86 14.67 6.19 -6.72
CA GLU A 86 15.81 7.13 -6.64
C GLU A 86 17.00 6.53 -5.88
N SER A 87 16.75 5.60 -4.97
CA SER A 87 17.80 4.79 -4.35
C SER A 87 18.27 3.70 -5.32
N ARG A 88 19.46 3.87 -5.92
CA ARG A 88 19.99 2.95 -6.94
C ARG A 88 19.95 1.48 -6.52
N ARG A 89 20.26 1.17 -5.25
CA ARG A 89 20.25 -0.21 -4.73
C ARG A 89 18.87 -0.85 -4.77
N ILE A 90 17.81 -0.08 -4.58
CA ILE A 90 16.43 -0.56 -4.67
C ILE A 90 16.02 -0.72 -6.13
N ALA A 91 16.30 0.27 -6.98
CA ALA A 91 15.96 0.23 -8.39
C ALA A 91 16.61 -0.94 -9.14
N THR A 92 17.89 -1.20 -8.86
CA THR A 92 18.65 -2.29 -9.49
C THR A 92 18.50 -3.63 -8.80
N ARG A 93 17.80 -3.66 -7.64
CA ARG A 93 17.68 -4.84 -6.78
C ARG A 93 19.04 -5.53 -6.55
N PHE A 94 20.01 -4.75 -6.16
CA PHE A 94 21.39 -5.21 -5.96
C PHE A 94 21.48 -6.33 -4.91
N GLU A 95 20.62 -6.27 -3.88
CA GLU A 95 20.53 -7.29 -2.86
C GLU A 95 19.68 -8.48 -3.33
N LYS A 96 20.28 -9.67 -3.35
CA LYS A 96 19.61 -10.90 -3.80
C LYS A 96 18.76 -11.55 -2.73
N LYS A 97 19.14 -11.41 -1.45
CA LYS A 97 18.38 -11.96 -0.33
C LYS A 97 17.19 -11.07 0.01
N ALA A 98 16.01 -11.64 0.15
CA ALA A 98 14.77 -10.91 0.44
C ALA A 98 14.86 -10.10 1.74
N ILE A 99 15.49 -10.65 2.79
CA ILE A 99 15.68 -9.98 4.08
C ILE A 99 16.52 -8.71 3.92
N ASN A 100 17.65 -8.80 3.21
CA ASN A 100 18.52 -7.67 2.97
C ASN A 100 17.85 -6.61 2.08
N PHE A 101 17.13 -7.05 1.05
CA PHE A 101 16.35 -6.14 0.21
C PHE A 101 15.27 -5.41 1.00
N GLY A 102 14.53 -6.12 1.86
CA GLY A 102 13.55 -5.53 2.77
C GLY A 102 14.17 -4.50 3.72
N ALA A 103 15.34 -4.79 4.28
CA ALA A 103 16.08 -3.85 5.12
C ALA A 103 16.48 -2.58 4.35
N MET A 104 16.93 -2.71 3.09
CA MET A 104 17.26 -1.58 2.23
C MET A 104 16.04 -0.71 1.92
N VAL A 105 14.88 -1.32 1.68
CA VAL A 105 13.61 -0.60 1.49
C VAL A 105 13.26 0.20 2.75
N LYS A 106 13.34 -0.40 3.93
CA LYS A 106 13.09 0.29 5.20
C LYS A 106 14.02 1.48 5.41
N LEU A 107 15.32 1.31 5.14
CA LEU A 107 16.30 2.40 5.23
C LEU A 107 15.98 3.55 4.25
N ALA A 108 15.53 3.25 3.04
CA ALA A 108 15.13 4.26 2.08
C ALA A 108 13.91 5.06 2.56
N PHE A 109 12.93 4.42 3.18
CA PHE A 109 11.79 5.10 3.81
C PHE A 109 12.24 6.01 4.95
N ILE A 110 13.10 5.52 5.85
CA ILE A 110 13.65 6.32 6.96
C ILE A 110 14.40 7.53 6.43
N HIS A 111 15.27 7.34 5.45
CA HIS A 111 16.03 8.43 4.84
C HIS A 111 15.09 9.48 4.20
N ARG A 112 14.05 9.04 3.49
CA ARG A 112 13.06 9.95 2.90
C ARG A 112 12.30 10.73 3.96
N TYR A 113 11.87 10.07 5.02
CA TYR A 113 11.17 10.70 6.14
C TYR A 113 12.04 11.78 6.80
N LEU A 114 13.31 11.48 7.10
CA LEU A 114 14.24 12.43 7.70
C LEU A 114 14.49 13.64 6.80
N ARG A 115 14.61 13.44 5.49
CA ARG A 115 14.76 14.57 4.54
C ARG A 115 13.53 15.48 4.54
N LEU A 116 12.32 14.92 4.57
CA LEU A 116 11.10 15.71 4.62
C LEU A 116 10.98 16.48 5.94
N SER A 117 11.28 15.83 7.06
CA SER A 117 11.26 16.47 8.38
C SER A 117 12.29 17.61 8.49
N ALA A 118 13.48 17.43 7.96
CA ALA A 118 14.50 18.48 7.92
C ALA A 118 14.08 19.65 7.03
N SER A 119 13.45 19.40 5.90
CA SER A 119 12.92 20.46 5.01
C SER A 119 11.82 21.28 5.68
N CYS A 120 10.90 20.64 6.42
CA CYS A 120 9.90 21.34 7.21
C CYS A 120 10.52 22.20 8.30
N ALA A 121 11.49 21.68 9.05
CA ALA A 121 12.16 22.42 10.11
C ALA A 121 12.88 23.68 9.60
N ILE A 122 13.45 23.64 8.40
CA ILE A 122 14.10 24.80 7.77
C ILE A 122 13.07 25.84 7.33
N SER A 123 11.91 25.43 6.82
CA SER A 123 10.85 26.36 6.44
C SER A 123 10.20 27.08 7.63
N ASP A 124 10.18 26.44 8.80
CA ASP A 124 9.67 27.05 10.03
C ASP A 124 10.63 28.06 10.66
N ILE A 125 11.89 28.00 10.31
CA ILE A 125 12.95 28.94 10.77
C ILE A 125 13.06 30.16 9.86
N ALA A 126 12.62 30.05 8.63
CA ALA A 126 12.61 31.14 7.65
C ALA A 126 11.34 31.97 7.72
#